data_ad34b6fff0ae0f9395c4565c2bdf0c0d
#
_entry.id   ad34b6fff0ae0f9395c4565c2bdf0c0d
#
_cell.length_a   1.000
_cell.length_b   1.000
_cell.length_c   1.000
_cell.angle_alpha   90.00
_cell.angle_beta   90.00
_cell.angle_gamma   90.00
#
_symmetry.space_group_name_H-M   'P 1'
#
loop_
_entity.id
_entity.type
_entity.pdbx_description
1 polymer ?
#
loop_
_entity_poly.entity_id
_entity_poly.type
_entity_poly.pdbx_seq_one_letter_code
_entity_poly.pdbx_strand_id
1 'polypeptide(L)'
;MCGRFSFSPVIRIIEERFDVKVDKTQYKPRYNCAPTQNLAVITNREPCEMKYFRWGLIPFWAKDPSIGSRMINAKAETIREKPSFRIPFLKQRCLVPADGFYEWKRAGSKEKIPYRITLADRSPFAMAGIWDRWKDPEGRQFYSFAILTTAPNELLSGIHNRMPVILSRDQEKAWISDTDPAE
;
A
#
# COMPACT_ATOMS: atom_id res chain seq x y z
N MET A 1 -0.97 -2.57 -13.02
CA MET A 1 -0.73 -1.80 -11.77
C MET A 1 -1.62 -2.39 -10.70
N CYS A 2 -1.07 -2.66 -9.50
CA CYS A 2 -1.86 -3.18 -8.39
C CYS A 2 -3.00 -2.21 -8.04
N GLY A 3 -4.21 -2.56 -8.41
CA GLY A 3 -5.42 -1.78 -8.18
C GLY A 3 -6.45 -2.49 -7.31
N ARG A 4 -6.15 -3.69 -6.83
CA ARG A 4 -6.99 -4.47 -5.92
C ARG A 4 -6.14 -5.41 -5.07
N PHE A 5 -6.49 -5.54 -3.79
CA PHE A 5 -5.89 -6.52 -2.91
C PHE A 5 -6.91 -7.04 -1.88
N SER A 6 -6.54 -8.04 -1.12
CA SER A 6 -7.32 -8.57 -0.01
C SER A 6 -6.53 -8.48 1.30
N PHE A 7 -7.24 -8.24 2.40
CA PHE A 7 -6.70 -8.30 3.75
C PHE A 7 -7.80 -8.80 4.69
N SER A 8 -7.78 -10.11 4.95
CA SER A 8 -8.87 -10.80 5.66
C SER A 8 -8.44 -11.71 6.82
N PRO A 9 -7.18 -11.67 7.32
CA PRO A 9 -6.78 -12.53 8.43
C PRO A 9 -7.55 -12.19 9.71
N VAL A 10 -7.66 -13.16 10.62
CA VAL A 10 -8.21 -12.90 11.96
C VAL A 10 -7.25 -12.00 12.76
N ILE A 11 -7.77 -11.22 13.69
CA ILE A 11 -7.02 -10.18 14.44
C ILE A 11 -5.76 -10.76 15.08
N ARG A 12 -5.84 -11.91 15.74
CA ARG A 12 -4.68 -12.55 16.38
C ARG A 12 -3.52 -12.76 15.40
N ILE A 13 -3.81 -13.21 14.19
CA ILE A 13 -2.77 -13.40 13.16
C ILE A 13 -2.16 -12.07 12.73
N ILE A 14 -2.97 -11.01 12.64
CA ILE A 14 -2.49 -9.67 12.30
C ILE A 14 -1.54 -9.15 13.38
N GLU A 15 -1.95 -9.22 14.64
CA GLU A 15 -1.18 -8.75 15.79
C GLU A 15 0.13 -9.51 15.92
N GLU A 16 0.10 -10.84 15.82
CA GLU A 16 1.29 -11.70 15.86
C GLU A 16 2.23 -11.46 14.65
N ARG A 17 1.67 -11.23 13.45
CA ARG A 17 2.45 -11.09 12.22
C ARG A 17 3.16 -9.75 12.10
N PHE A 18 2.51 -8.68 12.52
CA PHE A 18 2.98 -7.32 12.31
C PHE A 18 3.42 -6.61 13.60
N ASP A 19 3.28 -7.25 14.76
CA ASP A 19 3.58 -6.69 16.09
C ASP A 19 2.83 -5.35 16.33
N VAL A 20 1.52 -5.35 16.06
CA VAL A 20 0.66 -4.16 16.15
C VAL A 20 -0.57 -4.42 16.99
N LYS A 21 -1.14 -3.37 17.56
CA LYS A 21 -2.47 -3.39 18.14
C LYS A 21 -3.53 -3.12 17.07
N VAL A 22 -4.56 -3.95 17.04
CA VAL A 22 -5.70 -3.82 16.12
C VAL A 22 -6.92 -3.34 16.87
N ASP A 23 -7.49 -2.22 16.44
CA ASP A 23 -8.80 -1.76 16.92
C ASP A 23 -9.90 -2.70 16.40
N LYS A 24 -10.43 -3.52 17.31
CA LYS A 24 -11.49 -4.51 17.02
C LYS A 24 -12.78 -3.88 16.51
N THR A 25 -13.02 -2.61 16.80
CA THR A 25 -14.24 -1.90 16.36
C THR A 25 -14.13 -1.42 14.91
N GLN A 26 -12.92 -1.17 14.44
CA GLN A 26 -12.65 -0.68 13.10
C GLN A 26 -12.28 -1.79 12.10
N TYR A 27 -11.61 -2.85 12.57
CA TYR A 27 -11.18 -3.93 11.70
C TYR A 27 -12.35 -4.75 11.20
N LYS A 28 -12.41 -4.91 9.87
CA LYS A 28 -13.30 -5.85 9.18
C LYS A 28 -12.50 -6.56 8.08
N PRO A 29 -12.58 -7.91 7.97
CA PRO A 29 -11.97 -8.64 6.87
C PRO A 29 -12.42 -8.07 5.52
N ARG A 30 -11.48 -7.84 4.62
CA ARG A 30 -11.76 -7.28 3.29
C ARG A 30 -11.17 -8.15 2.19
N TYR A 31 -12.04 -8.71 1.38
CA TYR A 31 -11.65 -9.57 0.24
C TYR A 31 -11.44 -8.79 -1.05
N ASN A 32 -11.82 -7.51 -1.08
CA ASN A 32 -11.78 -6.66 -2.27
C ASN A 32 -11.51 -5.20 -1.87
N CYS A 33 -10.28 -4.94 -1.44
CA CYS A 33 -9.79 -3.59 -1.18
C CYS A 33 -9.64 -2.86 -2.51
N ALA A 34 -10.25 -1.67 -2.62
CA ALA A 34 -10.26 -0.86 -3.83
C ALA A 34 -9.76 0.57 -3.55
N PRO A 35 -9.23 1.27 -4.57
CA PRO A 35 -8.89 2.68 -4.47
C PRO A 35 -10.04 3.52 -3.90
N THR A 36 -9.68 4.59 -3.21
CA THR A 36 -10.55 5.54 -2.51
C THR A 36 -11.16 5.06 -1.19
N GLN A 37 -11.03 3.78 -0.86
CA GLN A 37 -11.43 3.25 0.44
C GLN A 37 -10.39 3.59 1.53
N ASN A 38 -10.86 3.69 2.79
CA ASN A 38 -9.99 3.71 3.95
C ASN A 38 -9.56 2.27 4.28
N LEU A 39 -8.25 2.02 4.23
CA LEU A 39 -7.67 0.69 4.36
C LEU A 39 -6.54 0.71 5.39
N ALA A 40 -6.23 -0.47 5.93
CA ALA A 40 -5.23 -0.66 6.95
C ALA A 40 -3.82 -0.30 6.46
N VAL A 41 -3.08 0.45 7.27
CA VAL A 41 -1.66 0.75 7.11
C VAL A 41 -0.96 0.75 8.48
N ILE A 42 0.34 0.49 8.50
CA ILE A 42 1.21 0.61 9.67
C ILE A 42 2.26 1.65 9.29
N THR A 43 2.30 2.77 10.01
CA THR A 43 3.15 3.91 9.63
C THR A 43 4.47 3.90 10.37
N ASN A 44 5.50 4.50 9.78
CA ASN A 44 6.79 4.69 10.45
C ASN A 44 6.72 5.60 11.69
N ARG A 45 5.67 6.41 11.83
CA ARG A 45 5.46 7.26 13.01
C ARG A 45 4.76 6.55 14.16
N GLU A 46 3.94 5.56 13.86
CA GLU A 46 3.19 4.77 14.84
C GLU A 46 3.27 3.28 14.44
N PRO A 47 4.47 2.66 14.57
CA PRO A 47 4.72 1.33 14.04
C PRO A 47 4.04 0.20 14.83
N CYS A 48 3.54 0.49 16.05
CA CYS A 48 2.84 -0.48 16.89
C CYS A 48 1.31 -0.42 16.77
N GLU A 49 0.78 0.40 15.87
CA GLU A 49 -0.66 0.58 15.70
C GLU A 49 -1.09 0.47 14.23
N MET A 50 -2.20 -0.21 13.99
CA MET A 50 -2.82 -0.25 12.69
C MET A 50 -3.74 0.96 12.51
N LYS A 51 -3.46 1.79 11.50
CA LYS A 51 -4.25 2.97 11.12
C LYS A 51 -5.05 2.69 9.85
N TYR A 52 -5.99 3.58 9.54
CA TYR A 52 -6.84 3.47 8.34
C TYR A 52 -6.73 4.74 7.52
N PHE A 53 -6.07 4.67 6.37
CA PHE A 53 -5.84 5.78 5.46
C PHE A 53 -6.54 5.54 4.13
N ARG A 54 -6.90 6.62 3.44
CA ARG A 54 -7.47 6.57 2.10
C ARG A 54 -6.44 6.06 1.09
N TRP A 55 -6.77 5.02 0.34
CA TRP A 55 -5.93 4.57 -0.77
C TRP A 55 -6.06 5.49 -1.98
N GLY A 56 -5.00 6.17 -2.30
CA GLY A 56 -4.90 7.21 -3.31
C GLY A 56 -4.34 8.49 -2.67
N LEU A 57 -3.01 8.64 -2.74
CA LEU A 57 -2.26 9.67 -2.05
C LEU A 57 -2.68 11.07 -2.49
N ILE A 58 -3.04 11.92 -1.55
CA ILE A 58 -3.32 13.33 -1.74
C ILE A 58 -2.11 14.09 -1.21
N PRO A 59 -1.27 14.68 -2.07
CA PRO A 59 -0.11 15.44 -1.61
C PRO A 59 -0.54 16.61 -0.72
N PHE A 60 0.25 16.92 0.31
CA PHE A 60 -0.06 18.00 1.26
C PHE A 60 -0.33 19.36 0.61
N TRP A 61 0.26 19.61 -0.56
CA TRP A 61 0.12 20.86 -1.33
C TRP A 61 -1.03 20.84 -2.35
N ALA A 62 -1.77 19.74 -2.48
CA ALA A 62 -2.83 19.63 -3.48
C ALA A 62 -3.97 20.62 -3.21
N LYS A 63 -4.40 21.32 -4.25
CA LYS A 63 -5.57 22.20 -4.18
C LYS A 63 -6.89 21.44 -4.28
N ASP A 64 -6.85 20.30 -5.01
CA ASP A 64 -8.01 19.43 -5.22
C ASP A 64 -7.68 18.00 -4.77
N PRO A 65 -8.40 17.47 -3.76
CA PRO A 65 -8.17 16.11 -3.26
C PRO A 65 -8.53 15.00 -4.27
N SER A 66 -9.25 15.32 -5.34
CA SER A 66 -9.60 14.34 -6.39
C SER A 66 -8.38 13.75 -7.09
N ILE A 67 -7.23 14.45 -7.06
CA ILE A 67 -5.94 13.99 -7.58
C ILE A 67 -5.55 12.62 -7.01
N GLY A 68 -5.93 12.33 -5.77
CA GLY A 68 -5.66 11.05 -5.09
C GLY A 68 -6.16 9.84 -5.87
N SER A 69 -7.28 9.95 -6.59
CA SER A 69 -7.84 8.86 -7.39
C SER A 69 -6.87 8.34 -8.47
N ARG A 70 -5.93 9.16 -8.90
CA ARG A 70 -4.89 8.85 -9.91
C ARG A 70 -3.53 8.50 -9.27
N MET A 71 -3.39 8.67 -7.96
CA MET A 71 -2.15 8.47 -7.21
C MET A 71 -2.22 7.24 -6.29
N ILE A 72 -2.82 6.14 -6.77
CA ILE A 72 -2.94 4.88 -6.01
C ILE A 72 -1.62 4.12 -5.93
N ASN A 73 -0.71 4.35 -6.91
CA ASN A 73 0.60 3.70 -6.97
C ASN A 73 1.70 4.70 -7.24
N ALA A 74 2.88 4.47 -6.64
CA ALA A 74 4.12 5.17 -6.90
C ALA A 74 5.14 4.20 -7.51
N LYS A 75 5.76 4.56 -8.64
CA LYS A 75 6.82 3.75 -9.25
C LYS A 75 8.12 3.91 -8.47
N ALA A 76 8.69 2.80 -8.00
CA ALA A 76 9.95 2.81 -7.23
C ALA A 76 11.08 3.50 -7.99
N GLU A 77 11.16 3.31 -9.30
CA GLU A 77 12.23 3.80 -10.17
C GLU A 77 12.28 5.35 -10.26
N THR A 78 11.14 6.01 -10.07
CA THR A 78 11.04 7.48 -10.20
C THR A 78 10.50 8.18 -8.96
N ILE A 79 10.39 7.47 -7.84
CA ILE A 79 9.75 7.97 -6.62
C ILE A 79 10.47 9.20 -6.04
N ARG A 80 11.80 9.25 -6.16
CA ARG A 80 12.64 10.37 -5.69
C ARG A 80 12.51 11.63 -6.55
N GLU A 81 12.08 11.48 -7.80
CA GLU A 81 12.00 12.57 -8.78
C GLU A 81 10.62 13.25 -8.75
N LYS A 82 9.57 12.49 -8.41
CA LYS A 82 8.19 12.99 -8.46
C LYS A 82 7.85 13.86 -7.25
N PRO A 83 7.48 15.15 -7.44
CA PRO A 83 7.16 16.06 -6.33
C PRO A 83 6.14 15.53 -5.34
N SER A 84 5.14 14.78 -5.81
CA SER A 84 4.09 14.19 -4.97
C SER A 84 4.57 13.04 -4.09
N PHE A 85 5.68 12.38 -4.43
CA PHE A 85 6.14 11.16 -3.77
C PHE A 85 7.47 11.32 -3.05
N ARG A 86 8.30 12.29 -3.46
CA ARG A 86 9.66 12.49 -2.93
C ARG A 86 9.68 12.70 -1.42
N ILE A 87 8.88 13.63 -0.90
CA ILE A 87 8.84 13.91 0.55
C ILE A 87 8.24 12.73 1.32
N PRO A 88 7.07 12.18 0.92
CA PRO A 88 6.54 10.95 1.53
C PRO A 88 7.53 9.78 1.53
N PHE A 89 8.26 9.56 0.46
CA PHE A 89 9.27 8.50 0.39
C PHE A 89 10.37 8.66 1.44
N LEU A 90 10.85 9.87 1.65
CA LEU A 90 11.92 10.14 2.62
C LEU A 90 11.43 10.10 4.08
N LYS A 91 10.18 10.52 4.37
CA LYS A 91 9.75 10.83 5.74
C LYS A 91 8.46 10.15 6.19
N GLN A 92 7.66 9.61 5.29
CA GLN A 92 6.29 9.17 5.55
C GLN A 92 6.03 7.82 4.89
N ARG A 93 6.70 6.79 5.40
CA ARG A 93 6.60 5.42 4.90
C ARG A 93 5.59 4.62 5.71
N CYS A 94 4.97 3.64 5.06
CA CYS A 94 4.07 2.70 5.73
C CYS A 94 4.18 1.30 5.14
N LEU A 95 3.78 0.33 5.92
CA LEU A 95 3.43 -1.00 5.45
C LEU A 95 1.96 -1.00 5.07
N VAL A 96 1.63 -1.63 3.95
CA VAL A 96 0.26 -1.91 3.54
C VAL A 96 0.04 -3.42 3.68
N PRO A 97 -0.61 -3.88 4.78
CA PRO A 97 -0.85 -5.30 5.01
C PRO A 97 -1.79 -5.90 3.97
N ALA A 98 -1.48 -7.08 3.49
CA ALA A 98 -2.28 -7.84 2.53
C ALA A 98 -2.14 -9.35 2.77
N ASP A 99 -3.11 -10.13 2.32
CA ASP A 99 -3.04 -11.59 2.21
C ASP A 99 -3.14 -12.08 0.76
N GLY A 100 -3.22 -11.15 -0.18
CA GLY A 100 -3.20 -11.38 -1.61
C GLY A 100 -3.50 -10.10 -2.38
N PHE A 101 -3.06 -10.03 -3.61
CA PHE A 101 -3.44 -8.95 -4.53
C PHE A 101 -3.94 -9.51 -5.85
N TYR A 102 -4.67 -8.69 -6.60
CA TYR A 102 -5.30 -9.10 -7.85
C TYR A 102 -4.65 -8.40 -9.03
N GLU A 103 -4.38 -9.17 -10.08
CA GLU A 103 -4.00 -8.67 -11.39
C GLU A 103 -4.74 -9.41 -12.49
N TRP A 104 -4.85 -8.79 -13.65
CA TRP A 104 -5.61 -9.30 -14.79
C TRP A 104 -4.69 -9.58 -15.96
N LYS A 105 -4.54 -10.87 -16.28
CA LYS A 105 -3.84 -11.29 -17.50
C LYS A 105 -4.73 -10.99 -18.71
N ARG A 106 -4.17 -10.33 -19.71
CA ARG A 106 -4.85 -10.15 -21.00
C ARG A 106 -4.83 -11.47 -21.79
N ALA A 107 -6.01 -11.97 -22.18
CA ALA A 107 -6.20 -13.11 -23.06
C ALA A 107 -6.87 -12.58 -24.33
N GLY A 108 -6.08 -12.28 -25.36
CA GLY A 108 -6.59 -11.65 -26.57
C GLY A 108 -6.88 -10.15 -26.41
N SER A 109 -7.76 -9.60 -27.27
CA SER A 109 -8.03 -8.16 -27.35
C SER A 109 -9.06 -7.65 -26.34
N LYS A 110 -9.97 -8.49 -25.84
CA LYS A 110 -11.08 -8.08 -24.99
C LYS A 110 -11.18 -8.84 -23.65
N GLU A 111 -10.59 -10.01 -23.58
CA GLU A 111 -10.70 -10.87 -22.39
C GLU A 111 -9.61 -10.57 -21.37
N LYS A 112 -9.99 -10.57 -20.09
CA LYS A 112 -9.09 -10.40 -18.95
C LYS A 112 -9.36 -11.49 -17.92
N ILE A 113 -8.37 -12.32 -17.65
CA ILE A 113 -8.45 -13.39 -16.67
C ILE A 113 -7.91 -12.86 -15.34
N PRO A 114 -8.73 -12.82 -14.26
CA PRO A 114 -8.27 -12.39 -12.95
C PRO A 114 -7.41 -13.47 -12.28
N TYR A 115 -6.33 -13.05 -11.68
CA TYR A 115 -5.47 -13.85 -10.83
C TYR A 115 -5.42 -13.24 -9.43
N ARG A 116 -5.59 -14.05 -8.40
CA ARG A 116 -5.24 -13.69 -7.03
C ARG A 116 -3.86 -14.25 -6.71
N ILE A 117 -2.93 -13.37 -6.42
CA ILE A 117 -1.53 -13.69 -6.12
C ILE A 117 -1.35 -13.66 -4.59
N THR A 118 -0.78 -14.70 -4.03
CA THR A 118 -0.52 -14.87 -2.60
C THR A 118 0.93 -15.34 -2.39
N LEU A 119 1.43 -15.28 -1.16
CA LEU A 119 2.61 -16.07 -0.79
C LEU A 119 2.28 -17.57 -0.87
N ALA A 120 3.32 -18.40 -1.04
CA ALA A 120 3.16 -19.86 -1.17
C ALA A 120 2.53 -20.50 0.08
N ASP A 121 2.91 -20.01 1.26
CA ASP A 121 2.39 -20.43 2.56
C ASP A 121 1.06 -19.75 2.94
N ARG A 122 0.53 -18.87 2.08
CA ARG A 122 -0.67 -18.05 2.29
C ARG A 122 -0.63 -17.15 3.52
N SER A 123 0.54 -16.91 4.09
CA SER A 123 0.70 -15.98 5.19
C SER A 123 0.45 -14.52 4.76
N PRO A 124 0.01 -13.63 5.66
CA PRO A 124 -0.06 -12.21 5.37
C PRO A 124 1.34 -11.61 5.16
N PHE A 125 1.42 -10.64 4.28
CA PHE A 125 2.64 -9.92 3.92
C PHE A 125 2.39 -8.41 3.90
N ALA A 126 3.45 -7.62 3.82
CA ALA A 126 3.36 -6.19 3.64
C ALA A 126 3.83 -5.76 2.26
N MET A 127 3.09 -4.86 1.65
CA MET A 127 3.55 -4.08 0.51
C MET A 127 4.14 -2.75 1.01
N ALA A 128 5.23 -2.29 0.40
CA ALA A 128 5.77 -0.97 0.68
C ALA A 128 4.79 0.12 0.27
N GLY A 129 4.55 1.07 1.15
CA GLY A 129 3.69 2.21 0.92
C GLY A 129 4.32 3.50 1.39
N ILE A 130 3.83 4.60 0.86
CA ILE A 130 4.11 5.95 1.32
C ILE A 130 2.78 6.64 1.65
N TRP A 131 2.78 7.56 2.60
CA TRP A 131 1.58 8.26 3.01
C TRP A 131 1.81 9.76 3.08
N ASP A 132 0.73 10.55 3.03
CA ASP A 132 0.76 11.99 3.22
C ASP A 132 -0.46 12.47 3.99
N ARG A 133 -0.35 13.67 4.56
CA ARG A 133 -1.38 14.35 5.30
C ARG A 133 -1.77 15.64 4.59
N TRP A 134 -2.96 15.66 4.04
CA TRP A 134 -3.55 16.83 3.42
C TRP A 134 -4.52 17.52 4.37
N LYS A 135 -4.60 18.86 4.30
CA LYS A 135 -5.58 19.66 5.03
C LYS A 135 -6.53 20.34 4.05
N ASP A 136 -7.83 20.25 4.33
CA ASP A 136 -8.80 21.02 3.57
C ASP A 136 -8.80 22.51 3.99
N PRO A 137 -9.54 23.37 3.26
CA PRO A 137 -9.66 24.78 3.60
C PRO A 137 -10.22 25.07 5.01
N GLU A 138 -11.02 24.12 5.55
CA GLU A 138 -11.57 24.20 6.91
C GLU A 138 -10.63 23.67 7.99
N GLY A 139 -9.41 23.24 7.59
CA GLY A 139 -8.38 22.74 8.51
C GLY A 139 -8.52 21.26 8.90
N ARG A 140 -9.49 20.52 8.37
CA ARG A 140 -9.65 19.08 8.63
C ARG A 140 -8.53 18.31 7.97
N GLN A 141 -7.99 17.32 8.67
CA GLN A 141 -6.87 16.52 8.21
C GLN A 141 -7.35 15.20 7.57
N PHE A 142 -6.78 14.89 6.42
CA PHE A 142 -7.02 13.65 5.69
C PHE A 142 -5.70 12.93 5.45
N TYR A 143 -5.65 11.65 5.81
CA TYR A 143 -4.49 10.79 5.62
C TYR A 143 -4.75 9.88 4.43
N SER A 144 -3.76 9.78 3.57
CA SER A 144 -3.85 8.99 2.34
C SER A 144 -2.52 8.31 2.03
N PHE A 145 -2.57 7.22 1.28
CA PHE A 145 -1.38 6.45 0.93
C PHE A 145 -1.37 6.00 -0.53
N ALA A 146 -0.17 5.68 -1.01
CA ALA A 146 0.06 5.00 -2.29
C ALA A 146 0.93 3.77 -2.07
N ILE A 147 0.70 2.73 -2.87
CA ILE A 147 1.50 1.51 -2.87
C ILE A 147 2.67 1.67 -3.84
N LEU A 148 3.87 1.28 -3.43
CA LEU A 148 5.03 1.23 -4.32
C LEU A 148 4.89 0.07 -5.28
N THR A 149 5.25 0.31 -6.53
CA THR A 149 5.29 -0.72 -7.57
C THR A 149 6.65 -0.76 -8.24
N THR A 150 7.04 -1.95 -8.70
CA THR A 150 8.29 -2.21 -9.40
C THR A 150 8.04 -3.08 -10.63
N ALA A 151 9.09 -3.39 -11.40
CA ALA A 151 9.05 -4.38 -12.45
C ALA A 151 8.58 -5.73 -11.91
N PRO A 152 7.86 -6.56 -12.67
CA PRO A 152 7.42 -7.86 -12.21
C PRO A 152 8.61 -8.82 -12.11
N ASN A 153 8.50 -9.78 -11.19
CA ASN A 153 9.38 -10.95 -11.20
C ASN A 153 8.99 -11.89 -12.35
N GLU A 154 9.77 -12.98 -12.52
CA GLU A 154 9.55 -13.95 -13.59
C GLU A 154 8.12 -14.52 -13.57
N LEU A 155 7.62 -14.90 -12.40
CA LEU A 155 6.26 -15.45 -12.24
C LEU A 155 5.17 -14.49 -12.72
N LEU A 156 5.30 -13.21 -12.38
CA LEU A 156 4.27 -12.20 -12.66
C LEU A 156 4.41 -11.55 -14.01
N SER A 157 5.58 -11.67 -14.68
CA SER A 157 5.84 -11.09 -16.01
C SER A 157 4.84 -11.57 -17.05
N GLY A 158 4.39 -12.83 -16.94
CA GLY A 158 3.37 -13.41 -17.81
C GLY A 158 1.93 -12.95 -17.52
N ILE A 159 1.69 -12.19 -16.46
CA ILE A 159 0.37 -11.71 -16.03
C ILE A 159 0.26 -10.20 -16.23
N HIS A 160 1.23 -9.44 -15.70
CA HIS A 160 1.23 -7.98 -15.73
C HIS A 160 2.66 -7.43 -15.76
N ASN A 161 2.86 -6.25 -16.32
CA ASN A 161 4.17 -5.58 -16.42
C ASN A 161 4.61 -4.81 -15.16
N ARG A 162 3.83 -4.87 -14.09
CA ARG A 162 4.14 -4.27 -12.78
C ARG A 162 3.65 -5.16 -11.66
N MET A 163 4.33 -5.10 -10.50
CA MET A 163 3.89 -5.72 -9.27
C MET A 163 4.09 -4.76 -8.08
N PRO A 164 3.36 -4.92 -6.95
CA PRO A 164 3.66 -4.20 -5.74
C PRO A 164 5.04 -4.60 -5.21
N VAL A 165 5.73 -3.68 -4.55
CA VAL A 165 6.96 -3.99 -3.80
C VAL A 165 6.55 -4.75 -2.54
N ILE A 166 6.75 -6.06 -2.52
CA ILE A 166 6.50 -6.93 -1.37
C ILE A 166 7.78 -6.99 -0.54
N LEU A 167 7.66 -6.73 0.76
CA LEU A 167 8.79 -6.68 1.68
C LEU A 167 8.95 -8.01 2.44
N SER A 168 10.19 -8.45 2.63
CA SER A 168 10.51 -9.47 3.63
C SER A 168 10.38 -8.87 5.04
N ARG A 169 10.32 -9.70 6.09
CA ARG A 169 10.20 -9.22 7.48
C ARG A 169 11.31 -8.26 7.90
N ASP A 170 12.54 -8.52 7.47
CA ASP A 170 13.68 -7.64 7.77
C ASP A 170 13.58 -6.33 6.99
N GLN A 171 13.15 -6.39 5.74
CA GLN A 171 12.88 -5.20 4.93
C GLN A 171 11.69 -4.37 5.47
N GLU A 172 10.66 -4.99 6.07
CA GLU A 172 9.57 -4.27 6.70
C GLU A 172 10.06 -3.34 7.80
N LYS A 173 10.94 -3.87 8.70
CA LYS A 173 11.53 -3.07 9.79
C LYS A 173 12.41 -1.94 9.26
N ALA A 174 13.26 -2.23 8.29
CA ALA A 174 14.10 -1.22 7.65
C ALA A 174 13.24 -0.14 6.95
N TRP A 175 12.16 -0.55 6.26
CA TRP A 175 11.29 0.36 5.53
C TRP A 175 10.59 1.39 6.42
N ILE A 176 10.13 0.99 7.60
CA ILE A 176 9.46 1.89 8.56
C ILE A 176 10.39 2.45 9.63
N SER A 177 11.70 2.20 9.56
CA SER A 177 12.68 2.87 10.42
C SER A 177 12.82 4.35 10.03
N ASP A 178 13.35 5.18 10.93
CA ASP A 178 13.59 6.61 10.66
C ASP A 178 14.85 6.87 9.81
N THR A 179 15.57 5.82 9.40
CA THR A 179 16.75 5.93 8.52
C THR A 179 16.35 6.31 7.09
N ASP A 180 17.28 6.91 6.34
CA ASP A 180 17.08 7.17 4.91
C ASP A 180 16.91 5.82 4.17
N PRO A 181 15.86 5.62 3.39
CA PRO A 181 15.64 4.38 2.64
C PRO A 181 16.67 4.13 1.52
N ALA A 182 17.70 4.96 1.41
CA ALA A 182 18.81 4.78 0.48
C ALA A 182 20.05 4.12 1.13
N GLU A 183 20.03 3.97 2.44
CA GLU A 183 21.01 3.22 3.20
C GLU A 183 20.54 1.78 3.45
#